data_43a594672159b0f37654a19c9f8403b7
#
_entry.id   43a594672159b0f37654a19c9f8403b7
#
_cell.length_a   1.000
_cell.length_b   1.000
_cell.length_c   1.000
_cell.angle_alpha   90.00
_cell.angle_beta   90.00
_cell.angle_gamma   90.00
#
_symmetry.space_group_name_H-M   'P 1'
#
loop_
_entity.id
_entity.type
_entity.pdbx_description
1 polymer ?
#
loop_
_entity_poly.entity_id
_entity_poly.type
_entity_poly.pdbx_seq_one_letter_code
_entity_poly.pdbx_strand_id
1 'polypeptide(L)'
;MPPAPSRLLPKDRFSQIFGSQKTQAYTDPSARGPGSHSIRTLAWNPTGLLIATGSANRTLRIWNPERPDVRYSTELRGHSSGIEQVVFNPVKESELASCSADGTVRFWDVRSKDCIGKVDVGGEAFTLSWTADGSVLLAGRKDDTLVPISVESPSSPTVKVNDDATPARTFRVLPSHKQPVRTNGITFSHSFQTEDLDLFLTTGNGTVKVVSYPDFTTLHTLHAHTAACLSVALSPTARYLAVGGGDALISLWDTNDWVCRRTVSSSNGGAIRGLSWSWDGRFIVGACDEPDCGPGLEIFHAETGDSVYTISTGSSASGHSIGVPAVAWHPSRYCLAYSVYADGLGPGSTGLRIIGAGGGLL
;
A
#
# COMPACT_ATOMS: atom_id res chain seq x y z
N MET A 1 -6.11 17.72 -13.75
CA MET A 1 -6.58 16.57 -14.56
C MET A 1 -5.66 15.41 -14.32
N PRO A 2 -6.14 14.22 -13.96
CA PRO A 2 -5.29 13.05 -13.96
C PRO A 2 -4.71 12.85 -15.37
N PRO A 3 -3.46 12.39 -15.50
CA PRO A 3 -2.88 12.10 -16.82
C PRO A 3 -3.74 11.05 -17.52
N ALA A 4 -3.83 11.17 -18.85
CA ALA A 4 -4.55 10.18 -19.66
C ALA A 4 -3.98 8.78 -19.39
N PRO A 5 -4.82 7.73 -19.27
CA PRO A 5 -4.34 6.39 -18.99
C PRO A 5 -3.39 5.92 -20.09
N SER A 6 -2.33 5.25 -19.68
CA SER A 6 -1.34 4.66 -20.59
C SER A 6 -1.99 3.63 -21.52
N ARG A 7 -1.38 3.40 -22.66
CA ARG A 7 -1.85 2.40 -23.62
C ARG A 7 -1.80 1.00 -22.99
N LEU A 8 -2.88 0.23 -23.16
CA LEU A 8 -2.94 -1.15 -22.66
C LEU A 8 -1.82 -2.01 -23.27
N LEU A 9 -1.06 -2.69 -22.42
CA LEU A 9 -0.01 -3.61 -22.85
C LEU A 9 -0.59 -5.02 -23.04
N PRO A 10 -0.44 -5.63 -24.23
CA PRO A 10 -0.75 -7.04 -24.43
C PRO A 10 0.16 -7.93 -23.56
N LYS A 11 -0.39 -9.02 -23.02
CA LYS A 11 0.35 -9.99 -22.20
C LYS A 11 1.66 -10.43 -22.89
N ASP A 12 1.61 -10.78 -24.17
CA ASP A 12 2.74 -11.33 -24.93
C ASP A 12 3.88 -10.33 -25.13
N ARG A 13 3.59 -9.05 -25.04
CA ARG A 13 4.60 -7.97 -25.16
C ARG A 13 5.00 -7.36 -23.83
N PHE A 14 4.32 -7.74 -22.75
CA PHE A 14 4.55 -7.14 -21.43
C PHE A 14 6.02 -7.30 -21.00
N SER A 15 6.54 -8.52 -21.03
CA SER A 15 7.92 -8.81 -20.62
C SER A 15 8.95 -7.98 -21.39
N GLN A 16 8.81 -7.89 -22.71
CA GLN A 16 9.72 -7.14 -23.55
C GLN A 16 9.68 -5.64 -23.25
N ILE A 17 8.48 -5.06 -23.16
CA ILE A 17 8.28 -3.62 -22.97
C ILE A 17 8.64 -3.21 -21.54
N PHE A 18 8.11 -3.93 -20.53
CA PHE A 18 8.37 -3.63 -19.13
C PHE A 18 9.83 -3.89 -18.76
N GLY A 19 10.43 -4.99 -19.26
CA GLY A 19 11.83 -5.34 -19.03
C GLY A 19 12.84 -4.38 -19.68
N SER A 20 12.43 -3.60 -20.69
CA SER A 20 13.28 -2.56 -21.30
C SER A 20 13.33 -1.26 -20.48
N GLN A 21 12.45 -1.11 -19.49
CA GLN A 21 12.39 0.09 -18.66
C GLN A 21 13.57 0.14 -17.67
N LYS A 22 14.05 1.36 -17.43
CA LYS A 22 15.15 1.57 -16.47
C LYS A 22 14.62 1.53 -15.05
N THR A 23 15.37 0.83 -14.19
CA THR A 23 15.19 0.89 -12.74
C THR A 23 15.97 2.07 -12.17
N GLN A 24 15.30 2.93 -11.43
CA GLN A 24 15.86 4.07 -10.76
C GLN A 24 15.93 3.80 -9.25
N ALA A 25 17.11 3.99 -8.66
CA ALA A 25 17.33 3.85 -7.23
C ALA A 25 17.33 5.23 -6.56
N TYR A 26 16.71 5.32 -5.39
CA TYR A 26 16.63 6.54 -4.60
C TYR A 26 17.66 6.47 -3.47
N THR A 27 18.42 7.53 -3.30
CA THR A 27 19.53 7.57 -2.34
C THR A 27 19.35 8.71 -1.35
N ASP A 28 19.71 8.45 -0.11
CA ASP A 28 19.79 9.45 0.95
C ASP A 28 21.19 9.37 1.59
N PRO A 29 22.10 10.31 1.30
CA PRO A 29 23.46 10.31 1.86
C PRO A 29 23.49 10.47 3.39
N SER A 30 22.41 10.94 4.00
CA SER A 30 22.29 11.03 5.45
C SER A 30 21.96 9.70 6.11
N ALA A 31 21.52 8.71 5.33
CA ALA A 31 21.26 7.36 5.78
C ALA A 31 22.58 6.66 6.15
N ARG A 32 22.86 6.56 7.46
CA ARG A 32 24.08 5.92 7.98
C ARG A 32 23.75 4.76 8.90
N GLY A 33 24.41 3.64 8.67
CA GLY A 33 24.30 2.42 9.47
C GLY A 33 23.39 1.34 8.88
N PRO A 34 23.69 0.07 9.15
CA PRO A 34 22.91 -1.06 8.68
C PRO A 34 21.49 -1.03 9.31
N GLY A 35 20.47 -1.34 8.52
CA GLY A 35 19.07 -1.44 8.95
C GLY A 35 18.38 -0.12 9.31
N SER A 36 19.09 1.04 9.29
CA SER A 36 18.54 2.32 9.76
C SER A 36 17.41 2.88 8.89
N HIS A 37 17.28 2.45 7.64
CA HIS A 37 16.30 2.97 6.68
C HIS A 37 15.45 1.87 6.02
N SER A 38 15.13 0.81 6.75
CA SER A 38 14.21 -0.22 6.24
C SER A 38 12.84 0.39 5.97
N ILE A 39 12.52 0.56 4.68
CA ILE A 39 11.20 1.00 4.23
C ILE A 39 10.25 -0.17 4.40
N ARG A 40 9.23 -0.01 5.25
CA ARG A 40 8.20 -1.03 5.51
C ARG A 40 6.96 -0.86 4.62
N THR A 41 6.70 0.36 4.21
CA THR A 41 5.49 0.71 3.49
C THR A 41 5.75 1.80 2.46
N LEU A 42 5.03 1.74 1.36
CA LEU A 42 5.07 2.76 0.33
C LEU A 42 3.69 2.91 -0.32
N ALA A 43 3.36 4.10 -0.76
CA ALA A 43 2.11 4.40 -1.45
C ALA A 43 2.31 5.51 -2.49
N TRP A 44 1.69 5.35 -3.65
CA TRP A 44 1.54 6.42 -4.63
C TRP A 44 0.38 7.33 -4.24
N ASN A 45 0.50 8.63 -4.52
CA ASN A 45 -0.65 9.50 -4.47
C ASN A 45 -1.59 9.24 -5.66
N PRO A 46 -2.87 9.64 -5.60
CA PRO A 46 -3.85 9.33 -6.67
C PRO A 46 -3.47 9.83 -8.07
N THR A 47 -2.66 10.87 -8.15
CA THR A 47 -2.18 11.40 -9.44
C THR A 47 -0.91 10.71 -9.97
N GLY A 48 -0.24 9.90 -9.14
CA GLY A 48 1.02 9.24 -9.48
C GLY A 48 2.24 10.18 -9.52
N LEU A 49 2.12 11.42 -9.05
CA LEU A 49 3.20 12.40 -9.06
C LEU A 49 4.12 12.30 -7.85
N LEU A 50 3.66 11.68 -6.78
CA LEU A 50 4.39 11.55 -5.53
C LEU A 50 4.33 10.13 -4.98
N ILE A 51 5.38 9.73 -4.27
CA ILE A 51 5.43 8.49 -3.48
C ILE A 51 5.73 8.84 -2.03
N ALA A 52 4.94 8.29 -1.11
CA ALA A 52 5.24 8.29 0.30
C ALA A 52 5.94 6.99 0.70
N THR A 53 6.94 7.07 1.55
CA THR A 53 7.62 5.93 2.16
C THR A 53 7.65 6.06 3.67
N GLY A 54 7.25 5.00 4.37
CA GLY A 54 7.34 4.90 5.82
C GLY A 54 8.39 3.86 6.22
N SER A 55 9.23 4.21 7.19
CA SER A 55 10.38 3.39 7.59
C SER A 55 10.33 3.00 9.07
N ALA A 56 11.04 1.91 9.39
CA ALA A 56 11.19 1.43 10.76
C ALA A 56 11.85 2.45 11.70
N ASN A 57 12.68 3.34 11.17
CA ASN A 57 13.37 4.41 11.91
C ASN A 57 12.52 5.68 12.12
N ARG A 58 11.20 5.63 11.97
CA ARG A 58 10.25 6.75 12.14
C ARG A 58 10.27 7.79 11.02
N THR A 59 11.02 7.55 9.94
CA THR A 59 11.09 8.48 8.81
C THR A 59 9.91 8.29 7.90
N LEU A 60 9.12 9.33 7.71
CA LEU A 60 8.11 9.46 6.66
C LEU A 60 8.66 10.41 5.60
N ARG A 61 8.80 9.95 4.37
CA ARG A 61 9.39 10.76 3.31
C ARG A 61 8.54 10.73 2.05
N ILE A 62 8.38 11.89 1.45
CA ILE A 62 7.67 12.07 0.19
C ILE A 62 8.71 12.28 -0.92
N TRP A 63 8.64 11.47 -1.95
CA TRP A 63 9.55 11.48 -3.08
C TRP A 63 8.85 11.95 -4.35
N ASN A 64 9.61 12.67 -5.18
CA ASN A 64 9.22 12.91 -6.56
C ASN A 64 9.84 11.83 -7.45
N PRO A 65 9.03 10.99 -8.13
CA PRO A 65 9.53 9.87 -8.95
C PRO A 65 10.44 10.31 -10.11
N GLU A 66 10.26 11.53 -10.60
CA GLU A 66 11.07 12.08 -11.69
C GLU A 66 12.41 12.66 -11.23
N ARG A 67 12.58 12.83 -9.91
CA ARG A 67 13.76 13.47 -9.31
C ARG A 67 14.29 12.63 -8.13
N PRO A 68 15.15 11.64 -8.39
CA PRO A 68 15.54 10.64 -7.40
C PRO A 68 16.49 11.15 -6.30
N ASP A 69 17.01 12.37 -6.42
CA ASP A 69 17.88 12.97 -5.43
C ASP A 69 17.07 13.40 -4.18
N VAL A 70 17.58 13.07 -3.00
CA VAL A 70 16.96 13.37 -1.69
C VAL A 70 16.63 14.85 -1.50
N ARG A 71 17.37 15.76 -2.12
CA ARG A 71 17.11 17.22 -2.05
C ARG A 71 15.75 17.63 -2.61
N TYR A 72 15.14 16.80 -3.47
CA TYR A 72 13.80 17.02 -4.01
C TYR A 72 12.73 16.25 -3.24
N SER A 73 13.09 15.58 -2.16
CA SER A 73 12.16 14.89 -1.28
C SER A 73 11.80 15.76 -0.07
N THR A 74 10.71 15.41 0.59
CA THR A 74 10.26 16.06 1.82
C THR A 74 10.21 15.04 2.94
N GLU A 75 10.87 15.32 4.06
CA GLU A 75 10.76 14.52 5.26
C GLU A 75 9.69 15.10 6.18
N LEU A 76 8.72 14.27 6.57
CA LEU A 76 7.66 14.60 7.51
C LEU A 76 7.98 13.96 8.86
N ARG A 77 8.14 14.78 9.90
CA ARG A 77 8.54 14.33 11.23
C ARG A 77 7.40 14.43 12.22
N GLY A 78 7.30 13.44 13.10
CA GLY A 78 6.30 13.49 14.17
C GLY A 78 6.13 12.18 14.91
N HIS A 79 6.12 11.04 14.23
CA HIS A 79 6.00 9.73 14.88
C HIS A 79 7.18 9.48 15.83
N SER A 80 6.88 8.84 16.98
CA SER A 80 7.90 8.49 17.99
C SER A 80 8.36 7.03 17.87
N SER A 81 7.71 6.21 17.04
CA SER A 81 8.08 4.83 16.73
C SER A 81 8.04 4.57 15.22
N GLY A 82 8.42 3.35 14.81
CA GLY A 82 8.41 2.93 13.41
C GLY A 82 7.04 3.13 12.74
N ILE A 83 7.07 3.50 11.45
CA ILE A 83 5.87 3.66 10.64
C ILE A 83 5.52 2.31 10.05
N GLU A 84 4.30 1.85 10.29
CA GLU A 84 3.84 0.54 9.85
C GLU A 84 3.15 0.61 8.49
N GLN A 85 2.29 1.62 8.28
CA GLN A 85 1.64 1.84 6.98
C GLN A 85 1.42 3.31 6.67
N VAL A 86 1.48 3.63 5.37
CA VAL A 86 1.13 4.94 4.81
C VAL A 86 0.13 4.75 3.68
N VAL A 87 -0.88 5.63 3.62
CA VAL A 87 -1.92 5.60 2.59
C VAL A 87 -2.33 7.01 2.21
N PHE A 88 -2.39 7.33 0.92
CA PHE A 88 -2.95 8.58 0.47
C PHE A 88 -4.47 8.55 0.50
N ASN A 89 -5.07 9.70 0.75
CA ASN A 89 -6.52 9.87 0.56
C ASN A 89 -6.85 9.69 -0.93
N PRO A 90 -7.81 8.83 -1.30
CA PRO A 90 -8.09 8.51 -2.71
C PRO A 90 -8.66 9.71 -3.50
N VAL A 91 -9.24 10.69 -2.83
CA VAL A 91 -9.87 11.86 -3.45
C VAL A 91 -8.98 13.10 -3.35
N LYS A 92 -8.26 13.25 -2.23
CA LYS A 92 -7.43 14.44 -1.95
C LYS A 92 -5.95 14.10 -2.17
N GLU A 93 -5.41 14.46 -3.31
CA GLU A 93 -4.04 14.11 -3.75
C GLU A 93 -2.91 14.54 -2.81
N SER A 94 -3.13 15.57 -1.99
CA SER A 94 -2.13 16.10 -1.04
C SER A 94 -2.28 15.55 0.38
N GLU A 95 -3.34 14.79 0.67
CA GLU A 95 -3.60 14.27 2.01
C GLU A 95 -3.10 12.84 2.15
N LEU A 96 -2.28 12.62 3.17
CA LEU A 96 -1.67 11.35 3.50
C LEU A 96 -2.00 10.99 4.95
N ALA A 97 -2.29 9.73 5.19
CA ALA A 97 -2.38 9.16 6.54
C ALA A 97 -1.23 8.18 6.79
N SER A 98 -0.72 8.16 8.01
CA SER A 98 0.28 7.20 8.47
C SER A 98 -0.10 6.64 9.83
N CYS A 99 0.16 5.35 10.06
CA CYS A 99 0.06 4.73 11.38
C CYS A 99 1.42 4.24 11.86
N SER A 100 1.57 4.15 13.15
CA SER A 100 2.81 3.80 13.80
C SER A 100 2.57 2.93 15.03
N ALA A 101 3.61 2.21 15.41
CA ALA A 101 3.66 1.49 16.68
C ALA A 101 3.66 2.42 17.91
N ASP A 102 3.66 3.76 17.70
CA ASP A 102 3.47 4.74 18.78
C ASP A 102 1.98 4.89 19.21
N GLY A 103 1.08 4.13 18.62
CA GLY A 103 -0.35 4.12 18.94
C GLY A 103 -1.12 5.27 18.31
N THR A 104 -0.51 6.02 17.37
CA THR A 104 -1.17 7.15 16.73
C THR A 104 -1.33 6.96 15.22
N VAL A 105 -2.42 7.52 14.71
CA VAL A 105 -2.61 7.81 13.28
C VAL A 105 -2.43 9.29 13.07
N ARG A 106 -1.59 9.65 12.10
CA ARG A 106 -1.35 11.05 11.75
C ARG A 106 -1.79 11.34 10.33
N PHE A 107 -2.34 12.53 10.16
CA PHE A 107 -2.78 13.05 8.88
C PHE A 107 -1.84 14.21 8.49
N TRP A 108 -1.42 14.21 7.24
CA TRP A 108 -0.42 15.12 6.71
C TRP A 108 -0.95 15.82 5.46
N ASP A 109 -0.67 17.09 5.31
CA ASP A 109 -0.75 17.76 4.02
C ASP A 109 0.68 17.86 3.45
N VAL A 110 0.90 17.16 2.31
CA VAL A 110 2.23 17.10 1.69
C VAL A 110 2.63 18.42 1.01
N ARG A 111 1.68 19.34 0.77
CA ARG A 111 1.96 20.67 0.20
C ARG A 111 2.51 21.63 1.26
N SER A 112 1.82 21.74 2.40
CA SER A 112 2.27 22.56 3.52
C SER A 112 3.39 21.87 4.30
N LYS A 113 3.54 20.53 4.17
CA LYS A 113 4.47 19.67 4.91
C LYS A 113 4.14 19.57 6.40
N ASP A 114 2.90 19.83 6.77
CA ASP A 114 2.43 19.86 8.14
C ASP A 114 1.64 18.61 8.52
N CYS A 115 1.72 18.28 9.81
CA CYS A 115 0.79 17.34 10.43
C CYS A 115 -0.52 18.09 10.73
N ILE A 116 -1.56 17.83 9.92
CA ILE A 116 -2.87 18.48 10.03
C ILE A 116 -3.81 17.79 11.02
N GLY A 117 -3.44 16.59 11.51
CA GLY A 117 -4.20 15.88 12.52
C GLY A 117 -3.39 14.76 13.16
N LYS A 118 -3.64 14.54 14.44
CA LYS A 118 -3.10 13.42 15.22
C LYS A 118 -4.22 12.80 16.01
N VAL A 119 -4.43 11.50 15.82
CA VAL A 119 -5.46 10.71 16.51
C VAL A 119 -4.76 9.58 17.27
N ASP A 120 -5.03 9.51 18.58
CA ASP A 120 -4.66 8.38 19.41
C ASP A 120 -5.70 7.27 19.20
N VAL A 121 -5.28 6.11 18.74
CA VAL A 121 -6.15 4.96 18.49
C VAL A 121 -6.14 3.95 19.64
N GLY A 122 -5.45 4.26 20.74
CA GLY A 122 -5.45 3.48 21.97
C GLY A 122 -4.61 2.19 21.91
N GLY A 123 -3.68 2.06 20.98
CA GLY A 123 -2.79 0.91 20.83
C GLY A 123 -2.06 0.89 19.49
N GLU A 124 -1.10 -0.01 19.32
CA GLU A 124 -0.28 -0.10 18.12
C GLU A 124 -1.13 -0.35 16.86
N ALA A 125 -1.16 0.63 15.95
CA ALA A 125 -1.81 0.51 14.66
C ALA A 125 -0.81 0.03 13.61
N PHE A 126 -1.22 -0.91 12.75
CA PHE A 126 -0.34 -1.51 11.75
C PHE A 126 -0.93 -1.54 10.34
N THR A 127 -2.24 -1.32 10.19
CA THR A 127 -2.89 -1.32 8.88
C THR A 127 -3.92 -0.20 8.78
N LEU A 128 -4.02 0.39 7.59
CA LEU A 128 -4.89 1.51 7.24
C LEU A 128 -5.62 1.24 5.94
N SER A 129 -6.88 1.63 5.85
CA SER A 129 -7.63 1.67 4.60
C SER A 129 -8.59 2.85 4.57
N TRP A 130 -8.63 3.59 3.47
CA TRP A 130 -9.60 4.63 3.21
C TRP A 130 -10.86 4.06 2.57
N THR A 131 -12.01 4.64 2.91
CA THR A 131 -13.21 4.52 2.07
C THR A 131 -12.96 5.22 0.74
N ALA A 132 -13.62 4.77 -0.33
CA ALA A 132 -13.38 5.28 -1.69
C ALA A 132 -13.64 6.78 -1.84
N ASP A 133 -14.56 7.33 -1.05
CA ASP A 133 -14.89 8.77 -0.98
C ASP A 133 -13.91 9.60 -0.13
N GLY A 134 -12.98 8.94 0.56
CA GLY A 134 -11.98 9.57 1.42
C GLY A 134 -12.55 10.25 2.67
N SER A 135 -13.76 9.90 3.09
CA SER A 135 -14.44 10.46 4.28
C SER A 135 -14.10 9.73 5.58
N VAL A 136 -13.77 8.43 5.49
CA VAL A 136 -13.40 7.60 6.64
C VAL A 136 -12.09 6.89 6.40
N LEU A 137 -11.23 6.90 7.40
CA LEU A 137 -10.03 6.07 7.47
C LEU A 137 -10.24 4.99 8.54
N LEU A 138 -10.08 3.74 8.17
CA LEU A 138 -10.11 2.63 9.11
C LEU A 138 -8.68 2.25 9.50
N ALA A 139 -8.40 2.24 10.80
CA ALA A 139 -7.13 1.78 11.36
C ALA A 139 -7.32 0.42 12.03
N GLY A 140 -6.48 -0.56 11.68
CA GLY A 140 -6.40 -1.84 12.35
C GLY A 140 -5.28 -1.86 13.37
N ARG A 141 -5.58 -2.31 14.59
CA ARG A 141 -4.64 -2.44 15.69
C ARG A 141 -4.14 -3.88 15.83
N LYS A 142 -2.98 -4.05 16.44
CA LYS A 142 -2.39 -5.38 16.72
C LYS A 142 -3.20 -6.24 17.70
N ASP A 143 -4.11 -5.62 18.46
CA ASP A 143 -5.05 -6.31 19.34
C ASP A 143 -6.38 -6.67 18.66
N ASP A 144 -6.40 -6.67 17.32
CA ASP A 144 -7.57 -7.00 16.48
C ASP A 144 -8.74 -6.01 16.60
N THR A 145 -8.49 -4.79 17.07
CA THR A 145 -9.49 -3.73 17.14
C THR A 145 -9.42 -2.87 15.88
N LEU A 146 -10.54 -2.68 15.23
CA LEU A 146 -10.74 -1.78 14.11
C LEU A 146 -11.26 -0.43 14.63
N VAL A 147 -10.57 0.64 14.29
CA VAL A 147 -10.88 2.00 14.74
C VAL A 147 -11.18 2.87 13.53
N PRO A 148 -12.47 3.17 13.24
CA PRO A 148 -12.83 4.09 12.19
C PRO A 148 -12.58 5.54 12.63
N ILE A 149 -12.04 6.35 11.72
CA ILE A 149 -11.77 7.77 11.93
C ILE A 149 -12.47 8.55 10.84
N SER A 150 -13.49 9.33 11.19
CA SER A 150 -14.17 10.24 10.27
C SER A 150 -13.30 11.48 10.03
N VAL A 151 -13.19 11.87 8.77
CA VAL A 151 -12.44 13.05 8.33
C VAL A 151 -13.42 14.06 7.74
N GLU A 152 -13.88 14.97 8.58
CA GLU A 152 -14.84 15.99 8.16
C GLU A 152 -14.10 17.14 7.48
N SER A 153 -14.54 17.47 6.26
CA SER A 153 -14.20 18.74 5.65
C SER A 153 -14.98 19.85 6.34
N PRO A 154 -14.40 21.04 6.55
CA PRO A 154 -15.14 22.14 7.15
C PRO A 154 -16.40 22.39 6.32
N SER A 155 -17.55 22.16 6.93
CA SER A 155 -18.84 22.52 6.36
C SER A 155 -18.87 24.00 6.03
N SER A 156 -19.34 24.33 4.86
CA SER A 156 -19.53 25.64 4.23
C SER A 156 -19.59 26.86 5.17
N PRO A 157 -19.06 28.02 4.81
CA PRO A 157 -18.85 29.15 5.71
C PRO A 157 -20.16 29.83 6.06
N THR A 158 -20.72 29.50 7.21
CA THR A 158 -21.62 30.40 7.93
C THR A 158 -20.85 30.97 9.11
N VAL A 159 -20.03 31.90 8.86
CA VAL A 159 -19.61 33.07 9.66
C VAL A 159 -18.25 33.54 9.13
N LYS A 160 -18.26 34.69 8.50
CA LYS A 160 -17.03 35.45 8.20
C LYS A 160 -16.45 35.95 9.52
N VAL A 161 -15.33 35.41 9.95
CA VAL A 161 -14.45 36.06 10.92
C VAL A 161 -13.02 35.77 10.51
N ASN A 162 -12.33 36.82 10.06
CA ASN A 162 -10.91 37.01 9.87
C ASN A 162 -10.16 36.16 8.80
N ASP A 163 -9.56 36.86 7.88
CA ASP A 163 -9.04 36.52 6.57
C ASP A 163 -7.77 35.63 6.50
N ASP A 164 -7.36 34.84 7.51
CA ASP A 164 -6.10 34.07 7.42
C ASP A 164 -6.15 32.65 8.05
N ALA A 165 -7.30 32.13 8.44
CA ALA A 165 -7.37 30.79 8.97
C ALA A 165 -7.90 29.81 7.91
N THR A 166 -7.04 28.95 7.37
CA THR A 166 -7.48 27.72 6.67
C THR A 166 -8.43 26.98 7.63
N PRO A 167 -9.66 26.65 7.18
CA PRO A 167 -10.64 26.01 8.04
C PRO A 167 -10.07 24.68 8.55
N ALA A 168 -9.94 24.58 9.89
CA ALA A 168 -9.38 23.41 10.56
C ALA A 168 -10.24 22.18 10.29
N ARG A 169 -9.61 21.11 9.78
CA ARG A 169 -10.28 19.80 9.61
C ARG A 169 -10.51 19.17 10.97
N THR A 170 -11.64 18.47 11.10
CA THR A 170 -11.98 17.73 12.30
C THR A 170 -11.79 16.24 12.04
N PHE A 171 -11.03 15.59 12.91
CA PHE A 171 -10.79 14.15 12.91
C PHE A 171 -11.50 13.55 14.11
N ARG A 172 -12.50 12.70 13.86
CA ARG A 172 -13.31 12.11 14.93
C ARG A 172 -13.18 10.60 14.94
N VAL A 173 -12.81 10.03 16.08
CA VAL A 173 -12.86 8.58 16.30
C VAL A 173 -14.31 8.15 16.45
N LEU A 174 -14.70 7.18 15.62
CA LEU A 174 -16.02 6.53 15.68
C LEU A 174 -15.92 5.28 16.58
N PRO A 175 -17.05 4.66 16.95
CA PRO A 175 -17.05 3.45 17.76
C PRO A 175 -16.18 2.36 17.16
N SER A 176 -15.25 1.85 17.95
CA SER A 176 -14.33 0.79 17.55
C SER A 176 -15.00 -0.58 17.59
N HIS A 177 -14.55 -1.48 16.72
CA HIS A 177 -15.07 -2.85 16.65
C HIS A 177 -13.93 -3.85 16.83
N LYS A 178 -14.07 -4.76 17.81
CA LYS A 178 -13.08 -5.81 18.05
C LYS A 178 -13.38 -7.05 17.24
N GLN A 179 -12.42 -7.52 16.48
CA GLN A 179 -12.53 -8.76 15.71
C GLN A 179 -12.29 -9.98 16.61
N PRO A 180 -13.02 -11.08 16.39
CA PRO A 180 -12.85 -12.32 17.16
C PRO A 180 -11.63 -13.14 16.72
N VAL A 181 -11.04 -12.81 15.57
CA VAL A 181 -9.89 -13.52 14.97
C VAL A 181 -8.85 -12.50 14.57
N ARG A 182 -7.58 -12.89 14.68
CA ARG A 182 -6.44 -12.05 14.29
C ARG A 182 -6.60 -11.53 12.86
N THR A 183 -6.61 -10.22 12.72
CA THR A 183 -6.67 -9.51 11.44
C THR A 183 -5.27 -9.11 11.02
N ASN A 184 -4.87 -9.45 9.79
CA ASN A 184 -3.54 -9.14 9.26
C ASN A 184 -3.55 -7.97 8.26
N GLY A 185 -4.63 -7.78 7.52
CA GLY A 185 -4.78 -6.69 6.56
C GLY A 185 -6.23 -6.33 6.34
N ILE A 186 -6.46 -5.09 5.95
CA ILE A 186 -7.78 -4.54 5.67
C ILE A 186 -7.77 -3.79 4.35
N THR A 187 -8.88 -3.86 3.62
CA THR A 187 -9.12 -2.99 2.45
C THR A 187 -10.61 -2.79 2.24
N PHE A 188 -11.01 -1.57 1.90
CA PHE A 188 -12.39 -1.27 1.51
C PHE A 188 -12.64 -1.60 0.04
N SER A 189 -13.90 -1.84 -0.28
CA SER A 189 -14.37 -1.85 -1.67
C SER A 189 -14.23 -0.46 -2.31
N HIS A 190 -14.13 -0.43 -3.63
CA HIS A 190 -14.05 0.84 -4.39
C HIS A 190 -15.44 1.39 -4.74
N SER A 191 -16.49 0.93 -4.09
CA SER A 191 -17.85 1.39 -4.36
C SER A 191 -18.08 2.80 -3.79
N PHE A 192 -18.59 3.68 -4.65
CA PHE A 192 -19.02 5.04 -4.25
C PHE A 192 -20.52 5.14 -4.01
N GLN A 193 -21.28 4.04 -4.23
CA GLN A 193 -22.73 4.13 -4.43
C GLN A 193 -23.58 3.57 -3.30
N THR A 194 -23.00 3.02 -2.25
CA THR A 194 -23.79 2.31 -1.25
C THR A 194 -23.59 2.88 0.15
N GLU A 195 -24.67 3.01 0.87
CA GLU A 195 -24.65 3.25 2.32
C GLU A 195 -23.93 2.10 3.05
N ASP A 196 -23.90 0.91 2.43
CA ASP A 196 -23.20 -0.27 2.90
C ASP A 196 -21.95 -0.51 2.06
N LEU A 197 -20.78 -0.30 2.66
CA LEU A 197 -19.49 -0.55 2.05
C LEU A 197 -18.97 -1.93 2.43
N ASP A 198 -18.47 -2.67 1.45
CA ASP A 198 -17.77 -3.92 1.73
C ASP A 198 -16.36 -3.65 2.25
N LEU A 199 -16.01 -4.33 3.33
CA LEU A 199 -14.71 -4.32 3.96
C LEU A 199 -14.13 -5.74 3.90
N PHE A 200 -12.92 -5.88 3.40
CA PHE A 200 -12.22 -7.16 3.32
C PHE A 200 -11.17 -7.25 4.41
N LEU A 201 -11.25 -8.30 5.23
CA LEU A 201 -10.37 -8.56 6.36
C LEU A 201 -9.64 -9.89 6.16
N THR A 202 -8.32 -9.86 6.05
CA THR A 202 -7.51 -11.09 6.08
C THR A 202 -7.25 -11.53 7.50
N THR A 203 -7.30 -12.82 7.72
CA THR A 203 -7.17 -13.40 9.06
C THR A 203 -5.99 -14.34 9.21
N GLY A 204 -5.55 -14.55 10.44
CA GLY A 204 -4.45 -15.43 10.78
C GLY A 204 -4.74 -16.93 10.55
N ASN A 205 -6.00 -17.32 10.35
CA ASN A 205 -6.42 -18.71 10.15
C ASN A 205 -6.68 -19.08 8.67
N GLY A 206 -6.19 -18.29 7.72
CA GLY A 206 -6.29 -18.58 6.29
C GLY A 206 -7.62 -18.18 5.64
N THR A 207 -8.45 -17.40 6.34
CA THR A 207 -9.72 -16.92 5.79
C THR A 207 -9.69 -15.44 5.47
N VAL A 208 -10.54 -15.02 4.54
CA VAL A 208 -10.89 -13.62 4.31
C VAL A 208 -12.35 -13.45 4.66
N LYS A 209 -12.65 -12.46 5.48
CA LYS A 209 -14.02 -12.06 5.79
C LYS A 209 -14.41 -10.89 4.92
N VAL A 210 -15.55 -11.00 4.27
CA VAL A 210 -16.27 -9.88 3.64
C VAL A 210 -17.27 -9.37 4.66
N VAL A 211 -17.12 -8.11 5.06
CA VAL A 211 -17.84 -7.52 6.17
C VAL A 211 -18.53 -6.25 5.69
N SER A 212 -19.78 -6.04 6.05
CA SER A 212 -20.48 -4.77 5.81
C SER A 212 -19.95 -3.69 6.75
N TYR A 213 -19.73 -2.49 6.24
CA TYR A 213 -19.43 -1.30 7.04
C TYR A 213 -20.59 -0.30 6.91
N PRO A 214 -21.10 0.35 7.99
CA PRO A 214 -20.45 0.48 9.30
C PRO A 214 -20.79 -0.60 10.34
N ASP A 215 -21.65 -1.54 10.05
CA ASP A 215 -22.20 -2.48 11.05
C ASP A 215 -21.25 -3.62 11.41
N PHE A 216 -20.20 -3.84 10.63
CA PHE A 216 -19.24 -4.93 10.78
C PHE A 216 -19.87 -6.34 10.80
N THR A 217 -21.01 -6.50 10.13
CA THR A 217 -21.65 -7.82 9.96
C THR A 217 -20.92 -8.64 8.89
N THR A 218 -20.61 -9.90 9.18
CA THR A 218 -19.95 -10.78 8.21
C THR A 218 -20.94 -11.22 7.14
N LEU A 219 -20.68 -10.85 5.89
CA LEU A 219 -21.48 -11.23 4.73
C LEU A 219 -21.01 -12.57 4.15
N HIS A 220 -19.67 -12.71 3.97
CA HIS A 220 -19.06 -13.92 3.43
C HIS A 220 -17.77 -14.26 4.18
N THR A 221 -17.42 -15.55 4.19
CA THR A 221 -16.14 -16.05 4.68
C THR A 221 -15.51 -16.90 3.59
N LEU A 222 -14.37 -16.45 3.06
CA LEU A 222 -13.63 -17.13 2.00
C LEU A 222 -12.50 -17.95 2.65
N HIS A 223 -12.46 -19.25 2.40
CA HIS A 223 -11.35 -20.12 2.81
C HIS A 223 -10.26 -20.04 1.73
N ALA A 224 -9.38 -19.04 1.86
CA ALA A 224 -8.47 -18.65 0.80
C ALA A 224 -7.16 -19.46 0.81
N HIS A 225 -6.60 -19.70 1.98
CA HIS A 225 -5.29 -20.34 2.12
C HIS A 225 -5.27 -21.33 3.28
N THR A 226 -4.31 -22.25 3.24
CA THR A 226 -4.06 -23.20 4.34
C THR A 226 -3.21 -22.59 5.46
N ALA A 227 -2.48 -21.52 5.14
CA ALA A 227 -1.73 -20.69 6.08
C ALA A 227 -2.44 -19.34 6.30
N ALA A 228 -1.88 -18.47 7.13
CA ALA A 228 -2.41 -17.14 7.38
C ALA A 228 -2.55 -16.33 6.07
N CYS A 229 -3.69 -15.65 5.88
CA CYS A 229 -3.82 -14.62 4.87
C CYS A 229 -3.12 -13.34 5.36
N LEU A 230 -2.11 -12.88 4.62
CA LEU A 230 -1.23 -11.79 5.07
C LEU A 230 -1.50 -10.47 4.38
N SER A 231 -1.93 -10.52 3.11
CA SER A 231 -2.19 -9.33 2.31
C SER A 231 -3.47 -9.48 1.50
N VAL A 232 -4.10 -8.36 1.20
CA VAL A 232 -5.32 -8.28 0.40
C VAL A 232 -5.29 -7.04 -0.47
N ALA A 233 -5.71 -7.17 -1.72
CA ALA A 233 -5.83 -6.05 -2.64
C ALA A 233 -7.00 -6.27 -3.59
N LEU A 234 -7.89 -5.28 -3.66
CA LEU A 234 -8.97 -5.27 -4.64
C LEU A 234 -8.45 -4.70 -5.97
N SER A 235 -8.80 -5.33 -7.08
CA SER A 235 -8.41 -4.82 -8.40
C SER A 235 -9.07 -3.45 -8.67
N PRO A 236 -8.43 -2.55 -9.44
CA PRO A 236 -9.02 -1.24 -9.76
C PRO A 236 -10.37 -1.32 -10.46
N THR A 237 -10.63 -2.41 -11.17
CA THR A 237 -11.91 -2.70 -11.80
C THR A 237 -12.96 -3.29 -10.85
N ALA A 238 -12.58 -3.50 -9.58
CA ALA A 238 -13.36 -4.20 -8.56
C ALA A 238 -13.78 -5.65 -8.94
N ARG A 239 -13.25 -6.22 -10.03
CA ARG A 239 -13.63 -7.57 -10.50
C ARG A 239 -12.99 -8.69 -9.69
N TYR A 240 -11.77 -8.51 -9.23
CA TYR A 240 -11.02 -9.53 -8.50
C TYR A 240 -10.50 -9.01 -7.16
N LEU A 241 -10.70 -9.81 -6.13
CA LEU A 241 -10.01 -9.67 -4.86
C LEU A 241 -8.81 -10.62 -4.85
N ALA A 242 -7.61 -10.07 -4.70
CA ALA A 242 -6.38 -10.85 -4.54
C ALA A 242 -6.05 -11.01 -3.07
N VAL A 243 -5.68 -12.22 -2.69
CA VAL A 243 -5.26 -12.56 -1.33
C VAL A 243 -3.89 -13.23 -1.37
N GLY A 244 -2.96 -12.73 -0.59
CA GLY A 244 -1.63 -13.32 -0.43
C GLY A 244 -1.54 -14.11 0.86
N GLY A 245 -1.05 -15.34 0.75
CA GLY A 245 -0.93 -16.29 1.85
C GLY A 245 0.49 -16.48 2.36
N GLY A 246 0.59 -17.01 3.58
CA GLY A 246 1.83 -17.52 4.15
C GLY A 246 2.31 -18.83 3.52
N ASP A 247 1.52 -19.41 2.63
CA ASP A 247 1.80 -20.62 1.85
C ASP A 247 2.44 -20.33 0.49
N ALA A 248 2.93 -19.13 0.27
CA ALA A 248 3.53 -18.65 -0.98
C ALA A 248 2.58 -18.59 -2.18
N LEU A 249 1.28 -18.60 -1.93
CA LEU A 249 0.25 -18.54 -2.96
C LEU A 249 -0.42 -17.18 -3.00
N ILE A 250 -0.91 -16.81 -4.19
CA ILE A 250 -1.84 -15.70 -4.39
C ILE A 250 -3.13 -16.30 -4.95
N SER A 251 -4.25 -16.12 -4.26
CA SER A 251 -5.57 -16.52 -4.73
C SER A 251 -6.34 -15.32 -5.28
N LEU A 252 -7.01 -15.51 -6.42
CA LEU A 252 -7.82 -14.49 -7.10
C LEU A 252 -9.29 -14.88 -7.05
N TRP A 253 -10.09 -14.07 -6.37
CA TRP A 253 -11.51 -14.31 -6.13
C TRP A 253 -12.34 -13.34 -6.96
N ASP A 254 -13.31 -13.86 -7.69
CA ASP A 254 -14.29 -13.05 -8.42
C ASP A 254 -15.27 -12.43 -7.40
N THR A 255 -15.42 -11.12 -7.42
CA THR A 255 -16.25 -10.39 -6.44
C THR A 255 -17.75 -10.54 -6.69
N ASN A 256 -18.17 -11.05 -7.85
CA ASN A 256 -19.60 -11.22 -8.15
C ASN A 256 -20.19 -12.46 -7.49
N ASP A 257 -19.42 -13.56 -7.42
CA ASP A 257 -19.90 -14.85 -6.91
C ASP A 257 -19.03 -15.45 -5.81
N TRP A 258 -17.95 -14.77 -5.44
CA TRP A 258 -16.98 -15.17 -4.42
C TRP A 258 -16.33 -16.54 -4.70
N VAL A 259 -16.15 -16.87 -5.98
CA VAL A 259 -15.47 -18.09 -6.41
C VAL A 259 -14.00 -17.80 -6.69
N CYS A 260 -13.11 -18.64 -6.16
CA CYS A 260 -11.70 -18.60 -6.49
C CYS A 260 -11.48 -19.00 -7.96
N ARG A 261 -11.13 -18.03 -8.80
CA ARG A 261 -10.89 -18.26 -10.23
C ARG A 261 -9.49 -18.77 -10.50
N ARG A 262 -8.52 -18.34 -9.70
CA ARG A 262 -7.11 -18.67 -9.89
C ARG A 262 -6.37 -18.77 -8.55
N THR A 263 -5.42 -19.66 -8.52
CA THR A 263 -4.37 -19.70 -7.51
C THR A 263 -3.04 -19.68 -8.23
N VAL A 264 -2.18 -18.74 -7.89
CA VAL A 264 -0.88 -18.53 -8.50
C VAL A 264 0.18 -18.86 -7.48
N SER A 265 1.14 -19.68 -7.85
CA SER A 265 2.28 -20.01 -6.99
C SER A 265 3.44 -19.09 -7.32
N SER A 266 3.96 -18.41 -6.31
CA SER A 266 5.22 -17.69 -6.45
C SER A 266 6.37 -18.68 -6.47
N SER A 267 7.26 -18.56 -7.45
CA SER A 267 8.51 -19.34 -7.51
C SER A 267 9.47 -18.97 -6.39
N ASN A 268 9.23 -17.84 -5.73
CA ASN A 268 10.03 -17.32 -4.64
C ASN A 268 9.87 -18.11 -3.31
N GLY A 269 8.80 -18.89 -3.16
CA GLY A 269 8.61 -19.82 -2.04
C GLY A 269 8.33 -19.18 -0.68
N GLY A 270 8.26 -17.85 -0.56
CA GLY A 270 8.04 -17.14 0.69
C GLY A 270 6.63 -16.55 0.84
N ALA A 271 6.31 -16.14 2.06
CA ALA A 271 5.01 -15.57 2.41
C ALA A 271 4.71 -14.27 1.64
N ILE A 272 3.53 -14.16 1.04
CA ILE A 272 3.11 -12.99 0.23
C ILE A 272 2.53 -11.91 1.15
N ARG A 273 3.37 -10.96 1.55
CA ARG A 273 3.00 -9.86 2.44
C ARG A 273 2.60 -8.57 1.73
N GLY A 274 3.03 -8.40 0.49
CA GLY A 274 2.65 -7.25 -0.34
C GLY A 274 1.97 -7.68 -1.62
N LEU A 275 0.86 -7.04 -1.96
CA LEU A 275 0.14 -7.21 -3.21
C LEU A 275 -0.16 -5.85 -3.82
N SER A 276 -0.02 -5.74 -5.13
CA SER A 276 -0.46 -4.55 -5.84
C SER A 276 -0.93 -4.89 -7.24
N TRP A 277 -1.98 -4.20 -7.69
CA TRP A 277 -2.55 -4.32 -9.02
C TRP A 277 -2.05 -3.24 -9.96
N SER A 278 -1.83 -3.58 -11.22
CA SER A 278 -1.67 -2.57 -12.27
C SER A 278 -2.96 -1.74 -12.40
N TRP A 279 -2.83 -0.51 -12.86
CA TRP A 279 -3.93 0.45 -12.99
C TRP A 279 -5.14 -0.06 -13.80
N ASP A 280 -4.90 -0.98 -14.73
CA ASP A 280 -5.92 -1.60 -15.59
C ASP A 280 -6.47 -2.92 -15.03
N GLY A 281 -5.95 -3.39 -13.89
CA GLY A 281 -6.38 -4.64 -13.26
C GLY A 281 -5.95 -5.92 -13.99
N ARG A 282 -5.03 -5.82 -14.98
CA ARG A 282 -4.61 -6.99 -15.77
C ARG A 282 -3.41 -7.72 -15.19
N PHE A 283 -2.57 -7.01 -14.43
CA PHE A 283 -1.37 -7.58 -13.84
C PHE A 283 -1.38 -7.39 -12.33
N ILE A 284 -0.87 -8.38 -11.64
CA ILE A 284 -0.69 -8.35 -10.19
C ILE A 284 0.76 -8.69 -9.86
N VAL A 285 1.30 -8.04 -8.85
CA VAL A 285 2.61 -8.33 -8.29
C VAL A 285 2.47 -8.80 -6.86
N GLY A 286 3.20 -9.87 -6.51
CA GLY A 286 3.36 -10.35 -5.15
C GLY A 286 4.75 -10.05 -4.63
N ALA A 287 4.84 -9.63 -3.37
CA ALA A 287 6.09 -9.31 -2.68
C ALA A 287 6.25 -10.16 -1.43
N CYS A 288 7.46 -10.68 -1.24
CA CYS A 288 7.89 -11.39 -0.05
C CYS A 288 8.96 -10.58 0.68
N ASP A 289 8.83 -10.42 1.99
CA ASP A 289 9.76 -9.67 2.82
C ASP A 289 10.80 -10.53 3.54
N GLU A 290 10.75 -11.85 3.37
CA GLU A 290 11.69 -12.78 3.99
C GLU A 290 13.01 -12.83 3.21
N PRO A 291 14.16 -12.94 3.89
CA PRO A 291 15.41 -13.26 3.21
C PRO A 291 15.30 -14.65 2.58
N ASP A 292 15.96 -14.83 1.43
CA ASP A 292 15.95 -16.09 0.66
C ASP A 292 14.63 -16.47 -0.03
N CYS A 293 13.70 -15.53 -0.17
CA CYS A 293 12.48 -15.70 -0.96
C CYS A 293 12.70 -15.80 -2.47
N GLY A 294 13.81 -16.32 -2.96
CA GLY A 294 14.06 -16.44 -4.40
C GLY A 294 14.47 -15.14 -5.10
N PRO A 295 14.49 -15.10 -6.45
CA PRO A 295 15.25 -14.13 -7.22
C PRO A 295 14.64 -12.72 -7.29
N GLY A 296 13.43 -12.48 -6.76
CA GLY A 296 12.85 -11.15 -6.84
C GLY A 296 11.32 -11.07 -6.83
N LEU A 297 10.78 -10.00 -7.38
CA LEU A 297 9.34 -9.80 -7.51
C LEU A 297 8.81 -10.47 -8.77
N GLU A 298 7.71 -11.20 -8.66
CA GLU A 298 7.02 -11.79 -9.79
C GLU A 298 5.76 -11.03 -10.15
N ILE A 299 5.58 -10.79 -11.44
CA ILE A 299 4.39 -10.17 -12.00
C ILE A 299 3.59 -11.25 -12.75
N PHE A 300 2.33 -11.37 -12.40
CA PHE A 300 1.40 -12.35 -12.99
C PHE A 300 0.31 -11.66 -13.80
N HIS A 301 -0.13 -12.32 -14.86
CA HIS A 301 -1.31 -11.89 -15.60
C HIS A 301 -2.57 -12.45 -14.93
N ALA A 302 -3.48 -11.60 -14.50
CA ALA A 302 -4.62 -11.97 -13.67
C ALA A 302 -5.57 -12.98 -14.32
N GLU A 303 -5.87 -12.80 -15.62
CA GLU A 303 -6.81 -13.66 -16.33
C GLU A 303 -6.29 -15.10 -16.56
N THR A 304 -4.98 -15.26 -16.80
CA THR A 304 -4.40 -16.57 -17.11
C THR A 304 -3.64 -17.18 -15.93
N GLY A 305 -3.21 -16.39 -14.97
CA GLY A 305 -2.37 -16.83 -13.85
C GLY A 305 -0.89 -17.03 -14.23
N ASP A 306 -0.50 -16.73 -15.47
CA ASP A 306 0.88 -16.94 -15.91
C ASP A 306 1.81 -15.86 -15.33
N SER A 307 3.00 -16.27 -14.92
CA SER A 307 4.10 -15.36 -14.64
C SER A 307 4.58 -14.71 -15.94
N VAL A 308 4.51 -13.39 -16.01
CA VAL A 308 4.87 -12.64 -17.23
C VAL A 308 6.22 -11.94 -17.11
N TYR A 309 6.67 -11.65 -15.91
CA TYR A 309 7.96 -11.02 -15.70
C TYR A 309 8.46 -11.18 -14.25
N THR A 310 9.76 -11.38 -14.09
CA THR A 310 10.43 -11.42 -12.78
C THR A 310 11.43 -10.29 -12.69
N ILE A 311 11.31 -9.45 -11.66
CA ILE A 311 12.22 -8.35 -11.37
C ILE A 311 13.28 -8.87 -10.40
N SER A 312 14.53 -8.93 -10.84
CA SER A 312 15.63 -9.29 -9.95
C SER A 312 15.90 -8.18 -8.93
N THR A 313 15.81 -8.50 -7.66
CA THR A 313 16.09 -7.56 -6.55
C THR A 313 17.56 -7.52 -6.16
N GLY A 314 18.37 -8.43 -6.69
CA GLY A 314 19.79 -8.60 -6.40
C GLY A 314 20.03 -9.57 -5.23
N SER A 315 21.31 -9.80 -4.95
CA SER A 315 21.74 -10.63 -3.82
C SER A 315 22.48 -9.77 -2.80
N SER A 316 22.38 -10.14 -1.52
CA SER A 316 23.20 -9.57 -0.45
C SER A 316 24.67 -9.95 -0.61
N ALA A 317 25.57 -9.32 0.14
CA ALA A 317 26.99 -9.67 0.18
C ALA A 317 27.24 -11.12 0.61
N SER A 318 26.29 -11.74 1.32
CA SER A 318 26.31 -13.14 1.72
C SER A 318 25.73 -14.12 0.67
N GLY A 319 25.30 -13.61 -0.50
CA GLY A 319 24.71 -14.42 -1.56
C GLY A 319 23.22 -14.73 -1.42
N HIS A 320 22.58 -14.29 -0.34
CA HIS A 320 21.14 -14.46 -0.11
C HIS A 320 20.31 -13.44 -0.93
N SER A 321 19.12 -13.83 -1.36
CA SER A 321 18.21 -12.91 -2.03
C SER A 321 17.71 -11.81 -1.07
N ILE A 322 17.45 -10.64 -1.61
CA ILE A 322 17.01 -9.47 -0.83
C ILE A 322 15.48 -9.44 -0.83
N GLY A 323 14.89 -9.49 0.37
CA GLY A 323 13.45 -9.40 0.55
C GLY A 323 12.87 -8.03 0.15
N VAL A 324 11.58 -8.02 -0.21
CA VAL A 324 10.83 -6.85 -0.65
C VAL A 324 9.67 -6.60 0.31
N PRO A 325 9.84 -5.70 1.28
CA PRO A 325 8.80 -5.39 2.27
C PRO A 325 7.54 -4.75 1.69
N ALA A 326 7.67 -3.91 0.66
CA ALA A 326 6.55 -3.17 0.10
C ALA A 326 6.66 -2.99 -1.42
N VAL A 327 5.51 -3.03 -2.08
CA VAL A 327 5.36 -2.87 -3.53
C VAL A 327 4.09 -2.10 -3.85
N ALA A 328 4.13 -1.21 -4.85
CA ALA A 328 2.94 -0.53 -5.34
C ALA A 328 3.07 -0.17 -6.83
N TRP A 329 2.05 -0.52 -7.60
CA TRP A 329 1.87 -0.04 -8.97
C TRP A 329 1.45 1.43 -9.00
N HIS A 330 1.91 2.13 -10.01
CA HIS A 330 1.48 3.49 -10.30
C HIS A 330 -0.01 3.51 -10.70
N PRO A 331 -0.80 4.51 -10.26
CA PRO A 331 -2.25 4.52 -10.46
C PRO A 331 -2.72 4.72 -11.91
N SER A 332 -1.84 5.03 -12.87
CA SER A 332 -2.22 5.27 -14.27
C SER A 332 -1.21 4.84 -15.34
N ARG A 333 -0.08 4.22 -14.93
CA ARG A 333 1.00 3.81 -15.85
C ARG A 333 1.55 2.45 -15.45
N TYR A 334 2.20 1.76 -16.37
CA TYR A 334 3.00 0.57 -16.05
C TYR A 334 4.36 0.97 -15.46
N CYS A 335 4.30 1.52 -14.27
CA CYS A 335 5.43 1.92 -13.48
C CYS A 335 5.28 1.30 -12.08
N LEU A 336 6.32 0.67 -11.56
CA LEU A 336 6.29 -0.07 -10.31
C LEU A 336 7.30 0.50 -9.32
N ALA A 337 6.84 0.86 -8.13
CA ALA A 337 7.68 1.19 -7.00
C ALA A 337 7.79 -0.01 -6.05
N TYR A 338 8.97 -0.27 -5.53
CA TYR A 338 9.20 -1.31 -4.53
C TYR A 338 10.34 -0.95 -3.60
N SER A 339 10.30 -1.49 -2.40
CA SER A 339 11.38 -1.36 -1.43
C SER A 339 12.19 -2.65 -1.35
N VAL A 340 13.47 -2.51 -1.06
CA VAL A 340 14.36 -3.65 -0.76
C VAL A 340 15.04 -3.40 0.58
N TYR A 341 15.42 -4.45 1.29
CA TYR A 341 16.18 -4.28 2.53
C TYR A 341 17.53 -3.60 2.25
N ALA A 342 17.87 -2.64 3.11
CA ALA A 342 19.09 -1.84 2.94
C ALA A 342 20.37 -2.58 3.31
N ASP A 343 20.29 -3.70 4.04
CA ASP A 343 21.44 -4.43 4.60
C ASP A 343 22.39 -5.02 3.55
N GLY A 344 21.95 -5.14 2.30
CA GLY A 344 22.80 -5.58 1.18
C GLY A 344 23.18 -4.46 0.21
N LEU A 345 22.79 -3.23 0.49
CA LEU A 345 22.98 -2.10 -0.40
C LEU A 345 24.14 -1.22 0.09
N GLY A 346 24.80 -0.54 -0.86
CA GLY A 346 25.86 0.41 -0.52
C GLY A 346 25.39 1.56 0.38
N PRO A 347 26.31 2.27 1.02
CA PRO A 347 26.00 3.39 1.91
C PRO A 347 25.18 4.47 1.19
N GLY A 348 24.17 5.00 1.88
CA GLY A 348 23.28 6.03 1.36
C GLY A 348 22.07 5.52 0.56
N SER A 349 21.91 4.21 0.33
CA SER A 349 20.71 3.67 -0.31
C SER A 349 19.51 3.73 0.64
N THR A 350 18.37 4.22 0.14
CA THR A 350 17.10 4.20 0.89
C THR A 350 16.36 2.87 0.76
N GLY A 351 16.79 2.00 -0.17
CA GLY A 351 16.05 0.81 -0.53
C GLY A 351 14.84 1.05 -1.45
N LEU A 352 14.46 2.29 -1.75
CA LEU A 352 13.39 2.59 -2.72
C LEU A 352 13.91 2.44 -4.15
N ARG A 353 13.19 1.69 -4.96
CA ARG A 353 13.44 1.52 -6.39
C ARG A 353 12.16 1.72 -7.18
N ILE A 354 12.27 2.33 -8.36
CA ILE A 354 11.14 2.53 -9.28
C ILE A 354 11.55 2.10 -10.67
N ILE A 355 10.73 1.27 -11.29
CA ILE A 355 10.86 0.87 -12.69
C ILE A 355 9.89 1.71 -13.50
N GLY A 356 10.37 2.35 -14.58
CA GLY A 356 9.53 3.13 -15.49
C GLY A 356 9.31 4.60 -15.10
N ALA A 357 10.04 5.14 -14.12
CA ALA A 357 9.88 6.53 -13.68
C ALA A 357 10.26 7.59 -14.72
N GLY A 358 11.18 7.30 -15.65
CA GLY A 358 11.71 8.26 -16.62
C GLY A 358 11.28 8.01 -18.07
N GLY A 359 10.37 7.09 -18.33
CA GLY A 359 9.89 6.75 -19.66
C GLY A 359 8.71 7.62 -20.07
N GLY A 360 8.93 8.56 -20.98
CA GLY A 360 7.84 9.19 -21.69
C GLY A 360 6.97 8.12 -22.37
N LEU A 361 5.67 8.20 -22.17
CA LEU A 361 4.60 7.59 -22.97
C LEU A 361 4.72 6.06 -23.23
N LEU A 362 4.37 5.24 -22.24
CA LEU A 362 3.70 3.97 -22.49
C LEU A 362 2.36 3.95 -21.76
#